data_0814694538e96e7d97ef1fd2413e68a5
#
_entry.id   0814694538e96e7d97ef1fd2413e68a5
#
_cell.length_a   1.000
_cell.length_b   1.000
_cell.length_c   1.000
_cell.angle_alpha   90.00
_cell.angle_beta   90.00
_cell.angle_gamma   90.00
#
_symmetry.space_group_name_H-M   'P 1'
#
loop_
_entity.id
_entity.type
_entity.pdbx_description
1 polymer ?
#
loop_
_entity_poly.entity_id
_entity_poly.type
_entity_poly.pdbx_seq_one_letter_code
_entity_poly.pdbx_strand_id
1 'polypeptide(L)'
;MPVMPDHWIRKMAKQHGMIAPFEEKMQRQGVISYGLSSYGYDARVGTEFKIFTNVDSAVVDPKNFADNSFVDRSSEVCIIPPNSFALARTVEYFRIPRDVLVICVGKSTYARCGIIVNVTPLEPEWEGHVTLEFSNTTPLPAKIYANEGAAQFLFLQGNEPCEVSYRDKAGKYQGQRGVTLPKI
;
A
#
# COMPACT_ATOMS: atom_id res chain seq x y z
N MET A 1 11.67 -2.57 20.25
CA MET A 1 11.28 -2.83 18.83
C MET A 1 12.06 -1.85 17.95
N PRO A 2 13.20 -2.23 17.38
CA PRO A 2 14.00 -1.35 16.52
C PRO A 2 13.37 -1.20 15.15
N VAL A 3 13.53 0.01 14.56
CA VAL A 3 13.25 0.26 13.14
C VAL A 3 14.42 -0.29 12.33
N MET A 4 14.14 -1.05 11.30
CA MET A 4 15.17 -1.78 10.56
C MET A 4 15.78 -0.92 9.45
N PRO A 5 17.14 -0.88 9.38
CA PRO A 5 17.88 -0.08 8.41
C PRO A 5 17.95 -0.73 7.03
N ASP A 6 18.43 0.03 6.06
CA ASP A 6 18.53 -0.33 4.64
C ASP A 6 19.27 -1.67 4.38
N HIS A 7 20.40 -1.92 5.04
CA HIS A 7 21.15 -3.16 4.85
C HIS A 7 20.37 -4.40 5.33
N TRP A 8 19.57 -4.29 6.39
CA TRP A 8 18.68 -5.35 6.83
C TRP A 8 17.55 -5.57 5.83
N ILE A 9 16.88 -4.49 5.37
CA ILE A 9 15.79 -4.57 4.38
C ILE A 9 16.31 -5.22 3.09
N ARG A 10 17.50 -4.81 2.60
CA ARG A 10 18.16 -5.40 1.43
C ARG A 10 18.41 -6.90 1.60
N LYS A 11 18.93 -7.29 2.76
CA LYS A 11 19.17 -8.72 3.09
C LYS A 11 17.87 -9.51 3.04
N MET A 12 16.83 -9.03 3.72
CA MET A 12 15.53 -9.69 3.78
C MET A 12 14.86 -9.78 2.40
N ALA A 13 14.92 -8.72 1.61
CA ALA A 13 14.38 -8.72 0.25
C ALA A 13 15.10 -9.73 -0.66
N LYS A 14 16.44 -9.73 -0.67
CA LYS A 14 17.23 -10.58 -1.57
C LYS A 14 17.29 -12.05 -1.15
N GLN A 15 17.41 -12.33 0.13
CA GLN A 15 17.63 -13.70 0.64
C GLN A 15 16.32 -14.41 1.02
N HIS A 16 15.28 -13.66 1.40
CA HIS A 16 14.02 -14.21 1.89
C HIS A 16 12.80 -13.77 1.06
N GLY A 17 13.01 -12.98 0.01
CA GLY A 17 11.92 -12.53 -0.86
C GLY A 17 10.89 -11.65 -0.17
N MET A 18 11.29 -10.91 0.90
CA MET A 18 10.38 -10.07 1.68
C MET A 18 9.67 -9.01 0.82
N ILE A 19 10.33 -8.50 -0.20
CA ILE A 19 9.80 -7.53 -1.17
C ILE A 19 10.15 -8.01 -2.59
N ALA A 20 9.15 -8.14 -3.48
CA ALA A 20 9.37 -8.56 -4.87
C ALA A 20 8.37 -7.88 -5.83
N PRO A 21 8.84 -7.20 -6.92
CA PRO A 21 10.25 -6.95 -7.24
C PRO A 21 10.88 -5.95 -6.25
N PHE A 22 12.18 -6.10 -5.99
CA PHE A 22 12.92 -5.24 -5.08
C PHE A 22 13.79 -4.24 -5.83
N GLU A 23 13.59 -2.94 -5.60
CA GLU A 23 14.43 -1.88 -6.13
C GLU A 23 15.47 -1.47 -5.09
N GLU A 24 16.72 -1.90 -5.32
CA GLU A 24 17.82 -1.73 -4.35
C GLU A 24 18.27 -0.28 -4.20
N LYS A 25 18.08 0.53 -5.23
CA LYS A 25 18.47 1.93 -5.25
C LYS A 25 17.27 2.85 -5.37
N MET A 26 17.31 3.96 -4.66
CA MET A 26 16.27 4.97 -4.76
C MET A 26 16.26 5.59 -6.16
N GLN A 27 15.19 5.40 -6.91
CA GLN A 27 14.92 6.04 -8.20
C GLN A 27 14.29 7.42 -7.96
N ARG A 28 14.79 8.48 -8.64
CA ARG A 28 14.36 9.87 -8.40
C ARG A 28 14.23 10.71 -9.67
N GLN A 29 14.80 10.25 -10.79
CA GLN A 29 14.89 11.07 -11.99
C GLN A 29 13.57 11.03 -12.77
N GLY A 30 12.87 12.16 -12.79
CA GLY A 30 11.63 12.32 -13.55
C GLY A 30 10.41 11.58 -12.97
N VAL A 31 10.52 11.02 -11.76
CA VAL A 31 9.47 10.22 -11.11
C VAL A 31 9.30 10.60 -9.63
N ILE A 32 8.14 10.35 -9.06
CA ILE A 32 7.97 10.34 -7.61
C ILE A 32 8.78 9.17 -7.07
N SER A 33 9.77 9.47 -6.24
CA SER A 33 10.84 8.54 -5.87
C SER A 33 10.34 7.25 -5.23
N TYR A 34 10.99 6.12 -5.57
CA TYR A 34 10.70 4.79 -5.04
C TYR A 34 11.97 3.95 -4.86
N GLY A 35 11.89 2.89 -4.10
CA GLY A 35 13.00 1.98 -3.80
C GLY A 35 13.47 2.05 -2.36
N LEU A 36 14.65 1.48 -2.10
CA LEU A 36 15.22 1.39 -0.76
C LEU A 36 15.63 2.76 -0.21
N SER A 37 15.17 3.09 0.99
CA SER A 37 15.57 4.27 1.77
C SER A 37 16.36 3.85 3.02
N SER A 38 16.88 4.80 3.80
CA SER A 38 17.73 4.54 4.97
C SER A 38 17.04 3.66 6.04
N TYR A 39 15.75 3.92 6.32
CA TYR A 39 14.93 3.17 7.27
C TYR A 39 13.54 2.92 6.70
N GLY A 40 13.47 2.22 5.57
CA GLY A 40 12.21 1.89 4.94
C GLY A 40 12.35 1.57 3.47
N TYR A 41 11.21 1.35 2.82
CA TYR A 41 11.11 1.09 1.39
C TYR A 41 9.94 1.88 0.82
N ASP A 42 10.22 2.70 -0.19
CA ASP A 42 9.20 3.45 -0.92
C ASP A 42 8.62 2.56 -2.02
N ALA A 43 7.40 2.07 -1.80
CA ALA A 43 6.72 1.20 -2.76
C ALA A 43 6.00 2.01 -3.84
N ARG A 44 5.87 1.37 -5.01
CA ARG A 44 5.18 1.91 -6.18
C ARG A 44 3.70 1.53 -6.17
N VAL A 45 2.86 2.40 -6.71
CA VAL A 45 1.49 2.03 -7.04
C VAL A 45 1.44 1.39 -8.44
N GLY A 46 0.63 0.34 -8.60
CA GLY A 46 0.40 -0.33 -9.89
C GLY A 46 -0.54 0.45 -10.81
N THR A 47 -0.87 -0.16 -11.95
CA THR A 47 -1.74 0.45 -12.98
C THR A 47 -3.24 0.18 -12.77
N GLU A 48 -3.57 -0.69 -11.81
CA GLU A 48 -4.95 -1.10 -11.53
C GLU A 48 -5.54 -0.22 -10.42
N PHE A 49 -6.64 0.46 -10.73
CA PHE A 49 -7.33 1.36 -9.82
C PHE A 49 -8.82 1.05 -9.76
N LYS A 50 -9.39 1.19 -8.58
CA LYS A 50 -10.84 1.23 -8.35
C LYS A 50 -11.19 2.63 -7.85
N ILE A 51 -11.86 3.43 -8.68
CA ILE A 51 -12.21 4.82 -8.37
C ILE A 51 -13.62 4.82 -7.79
N PHE A 52 -13.78 5.35 -6.59
CA PHE A 52 -15.08 5.45 -5.93
C PHE A 52 -16.02 6.38 -6.70
N THR A 53 -17.25 5.92 -6.87
CA THR A 53 -18.37 6.68 -7.45
C THR A 53 -19.58 6.53 -6.53
N ASN A 54 -20.35 7.61 -6.40
CA ASN A 54 -21.55 7.66 -5.56
C ASN A 54 -22.86 7.55 -6.37
N VAL A 55 -22.83 6.82 -7.49
CA VAL A 55 -23.96 6.83 -8.46
C VAL A 55 -25.14 6.03 -7.92
N ASP A 56 -24.90 4.92 -7.23
CA ASP A 56 -25.94 3.97 -6.86
C ASP A 56 -26.09 3.74 -5.34
N SER A 57 -25.42 4.54 -4.52
CA SER A 57 -25.50 4.37 -3.06
C SER A 57 -25.63 5.72 -2.33
N ALA A 58 -26.61 5.80 -1.43
CA ALA A 58 -26.83 6.97 -0.58
C ALA A 58 -25.92 6.99 0.67
N VAL A 59 -25.36 5.85 1.04
CA VAL A 59 -24.56 5.67 2.27
C VAL A 59 -23.39 4.71 2.00
N VAL A 60 -22.23 5.04 2.52
CA VAL A 60 -21.09 4.12 2.58
C VAL A 60 -21.23 3.27 3.84
N ASP A 61 -21.55 1.98 3.67
CA ASP A 61 -21.67 1.03 4.77
C ASP A 61 -20.56 -0.04 4.67
N PRO A 62 -19.58 -0.07 5.59
CA PRO A 62 -18.49 -1.05 5.55
C PRO A 62 -18.96 -2.50 5.77
N LYS A 63 -20.15 -2.72 6.32
CA LYS A 63 -20.75 -4.04 6.52
C LYS A 63 -21.56 -4.51 5.31
N ASN A 64 -21.98 -3.60 4.47
CA ASN A 64 -22.78 -3.87 3.25
C ASN A 64 -22.30 -2.97 2.12
N PHE A 65 -20.99 -3.05 1.82
CA PHE A 65 -20.38 -2.20 0.81
C PHE A 65 -20.84 -2.67 -0.59
N ALA A 66 -21.38 -1.72 -1.37
CA ALA A 66 -21.87 -2.03 -2.70
C ALA A 66 -20.70 -2.11 -3.71
N ASP A 67 -20.50 -3.28 -4.31
CA ASP A 67 -19.40 -3.53 -5.26
C ASP A 67 -19.45 -2.61 -6.49
N ASN A 68 -20.65 -2.15 -6.90
CA ASN A 68 -20.87 -1.19 -7.98
C ASN A 68 -20.50 0.26 -7.61
N SER A 69 -20.07 0.53 -6.38
CA SER A 69 -19.58 1.84 -5.96
C SER A 69 -18.19 2.18 -6.50
N PHE A 70 -17.58 1.30 -7.29
CA PHE A 70 -16.29 1.54 -7.93
C PHE A 70 -16.35 1.42 -9.45
N VAL A 71 -15.56 2.28 -10.10
CA VAL A 71 -15.22 2.15 -11.53
C VAL A 71 -13.80 1.63 -11.63
N ASP A 72 -13.63 0.50 -12.30
CA ASP A 72 -12.32 -0.09 -12.57
C ASP A 72 -11.61 0.67 -13.68
N ARG A 73 -10.35 0.96 -13.47
CA ARG A 73 -9.44 1.61 -14.43
C ARG A 73 -8.08 0.93 -14.43
N SER A 74 -7.53 0.72 -15.63
CA SER A 74 -6.13 0.38 -15.83
C SER A 74 -5.48 1.49 -16.65
N SER A 75 -4.54 2.23 -16.05
CA SER A 75 -3.92 3.41 -16.69
C SER A 75 -2.61 3.79 -16.04
N GLU A 76 -1.76 4.50 -16.77
CA GLU A 76 -0.53 5.11 -16.24
C GLU A 76 -0.80 6.31 -15.31
N VAL A 77 -1.96 6.95 -15.44
CA VAL A 77 -2.39 8.04 -14.57
C VAL A 77 -3.84 7.81 -14.14
N CYS A 78 -4.06 7.71 -12.84
CA CYS A 78 -5.39 7.72 -12.26
C CYS A 78 -5.79 9.15 -11.89
N ILE A 79 -7.04 9.53 -12.21
CA ILE A 79 -7.61 10.80 -11.77
C ILE A 79 -8.70 10.51 -10.74
N ILE A 80 -8.44 10.95 -9.50
CA ILE A 80 -9.41 10.84 -8.40
C ILE A 80 -10.27 12.09 -8.38
N PRO A 81 -11.61 11.98 -8.44
CA PRO A 81 -12.50 13.13 -8.36
C PRO A 81 -12.30 13.95 -7.08
N PRO A 82 -12.74 15.22 -7.05
CA PRO A 82 -12.72 16.05 -5.86
C PRO A 82 -13.43 15.37 -4.68
N ASN A 83 -12.84 15.46 -3.48
CA ASN A 83 -13.41 14.92 -2.24
C ASN A 83 -13.84 13.44 -2.36
N SER A 84 -13.12 12.65 -3.16
CA SER A 84 -13.38 11.23 -3.40
C SER A 84 -12.12 10.41 -3.09
N PHE A 85 -12.18 9.10 -3.31
CA PHE A 85 -11.07 8.21 -3.07
C PHE A 85 -10.92 7.14 -4.15
N ALA A 86 -9.77 6.50 -4.18
CA ALA A 86 -9.51 5.36 -5.03
C ALA A 86 -8.73 4.30 -4.27
N LEU A 87 -8.95 3.06 -4.62
CA LEU A 87 -8.13 1.93 -4.19
C LEU A 87 -7.18 1.57 -5.32
N ALA A 88 -5.95 1.22 -4.96
CA ALA A 88 -4.97 0.67 -5.88
C ALA A 88 -4.16 -0.42 -5.17
N ARG A 89 -3.27 -1.10 -5.87
CA ARG A 89 -2.34 -2.05 -5.24
C ARG A 89 -0.90 -1.63 -5.45
N THR A 90 -0.03 -2.09 -4.58
CA THR A 90 1.42 -1.95 -4.81
C THR A 90 1.88 -2.79 -6.02
N VAL A 91 2.92 -2.31 -6.72
CA VAL A 91 3.66 -3.13 -7.69
C VAL A 91 4.36 -4.27 -6.96
N GLU A 92 4.90 -3.97 -5.79
CA GLU A 92 5.62 -4.91 -4.95
C GLU A 92 4.67 -5.87 -4.24
N TYR A 93 5.06 -7.14 -4.19
CA TYR A 93 4.49 -8.18 -3.35
C TYR A 93 5.33 -8.29 -2.09
N PHE A 94 4.72 -8.28 -0.93
CA PHE A 94 5.36 -8.34 0.37
C PHE A 94 5.18 -9.72 1.01
N ARG A 95 6.19 -10.19 1.77
CA ARG A 95 6.14 -11.37 2.65
C ARG A 95 6.75 -10.99 3.98
N ILE A 96 5.91 -10.74 4.95
CA ILE A 96 6.35 -10.20 6.25
C ILE A 96 6.81 -11.34 7.15
N PRO A 97 8.02 -11.26 7.72
CA PRO A 97 8.49 -12.26 8.71
C PRO A 97 7.64 -12.29 9.98
N ARG A 98 7.69 -13.41 10.70
CA ARG A 98 6.89 -13.63 11.92
C ARG A 98 7.23 -12.68 13.09
N ASP A 99 8.42 -12.13 13.09
CA ASP A 99 8.94 -11.21 14.10
C ASP A 99 8.91 -9.73 13.64
N VAL A 100 8.22 -9.42 12.53
CA VAL A 100 8.21 -8.08 11.94
C VAL A 100 6.79 -7.54 11.86
N LEU A 101 6.62 -6.28 12.30
CA LEU A 101 5.46 -5.45 12.03
C LEU A 101 5.84 -4.38 11.00
N VAL A 102 4.96 -4.10 10.03
CA VAL A 102 5.22 -3.03 9.06
C VAL A 102 4.18 -1.93 9.19
N ILE A 103 4.66 -0.69 9.27
CA ILE A 103 3.82 0.52 9.24
C ILE A 103 3.97 1.17 7.87
N CYS A 104 2.85 1.45 7.22
CA CYS A 104 2.82 2.20 5.97
C CYS A 104 2.49 3.67 6.23
N VAL A 105 3.24 4.56 5.59
CA VAL A 105 3.04 6.01 5.66
C VAL A 105 2.96 6.57 4.24
N GLY A 106 2.02 7.47 3.99
CA GLY A 106 1.88 8.14 2.69
C GLY A 106 3.12 8.95 2.33
N LYS A 107 3.40 9.05 1.03
CA LYS A 107 4.55 9.79 0.53
C LYS A 107 4.33 11.29 0.65
N SER A 108 5.37 11.99 1.12
CA SER A 108 5.31 13.45 1.39
C SER A 108 4.94 14.29 0.15
N THR A 109 5.24 13.83 -1.05
CA THR A 109 4.86 14.49 -2.30
C THR A 109 3.34 14.56 -2.44
N TYR A 110 2.64 13.44 -2.24
CA TYR A 110 1.18 13.39 -2.26
C TYR A 110 0.56 14.11 -1.07
N ALA A 111 1.12 13.94 0.12
CA ALA A 111 0.60 14.58 1.34
C ALA A 111 0.57 16.12 1.22
N ARG A 112 1.62 16.73 0.61
CA ARG A 112 1.67 18.18 0.36
C ARG A 112 0.70 18.67 -0.69
N CYS A 113 0.13 17.76 -1.49
CA CYS A 113 -0.93 18.07 -2.46
C CYS A 113 -2.33 17.77 -1.92
N GLY A 114 -2.48 17.47 -0.62
CA GLY A 114 -3.76 17.12 -0.02
C GLY A 114 -4.26 15.72 -0.40
N ILE A 115 -3.35 14.83 -0.79
CA ILE A 115 -3.65 13.43 -1.08
C ILE A 115 -3.14 12.58 0.06
N ILE A 116 -4.03 11.86 0.71
CA ILE A 116 -3.70 10.96 1.82
C ILE A 116 -3.61 9.54 1.26
N VAL A 117 -2.55 8.82 1.63
CA VAL A 117 -2.46 7.37 1.44
C VAL A 117 -2.59 6.72 2.79
N ASN A 118 -3.61 5.91 2.96
CA ASN A 118 -3.88 5.17 4.18
C ASN A 118 -3.66 3.67 3.95
N VAL A 119 -3.08 2.99 4.91
CA VAL A 119 -2.94 1.53 4.95
C VAL A 119 -2.83 1.11 6.41
N THR A 120 -3.57 0.11 6.81
CA THR A 120 -3.40 -0.48 8.16
C THR A 120 -2.06 -1.21 8.26
N PRO A 121 -1.49 -1.40 9.47
CA PRO A 121 -0.24 -2.12 9.63
C PRO A 121 -0.27 -3.52 9.01
N LEU A 122 0.82 -3.94 8.37
CA LEU A 122 0.98 -5.31 7.91
C LEU A 122 1.48 -6.16 9.08
N GLU A 123 0.65 -7.07 9.51
CA GLU A 123 0.94 -7.96 10.64
C GLU A 123 1.99 -9.03 10.27
N PRO A 124 2.63 -9.66 11.29
CA PRO A 124 3.52 -10.79 11.10
C PRO A 124 2.91 -11.90 10.24
N GLU A 125 3.69 -12.43 9.29
CA GLU A 125 3.32 -13.47 8.32
C GLU A 125 2.19 -13.10 7.34
N TRP A 126 1.80 -11.81 7.28
CA TRP A 126 0.98 -11.33 6.17
C TRP A 126 1.80 -11.36 4.87
N GLU A 127 1.16 -11.77 3.77
CA GLU A 127 1.76 -11.64 2.44
C GLU A 127 0.72 -11.20 1.41
N GLY A 128 1.17 -10.46 0.38
CA GLY A 128 0.30 -9.98 -0.69
C GLY A 128 0.81 -8.71 -1.36
N HIS A 129 0.07 -8.27 -2.38
CA HIS A 129 0.13 -6.87 -2.81
C HIS A 129 -0.68 -6.03 -1.84
N VAL A 130 -0.12 -4.93 -1.36
CA VAL A 130 -0.83 -4.05 -0.43
C VAL A 130 -1.88 -3.23 -1.18
N THR A 131 -3.11 -3.22 -0.69
CA THR A 131 -4.11 -2.28 -1.17
C THR A 131 -3.79 -0.90 -0.57
N LEU A 132 -3.58 0.09 -1.44
CA LEU A 132 -3.33 1.49 -1.10
C LEU A 132 -4.65 2.26 -1.22
N GLU A 133 -5.02 2.97 -0.18
CA GLU A 133 -6.27 3.73 -0.08
C GLU A 133 -5.95 5.22 -0.25
N PHE A 134 -6.13 5.74 -1.47
CA PHE A 134 -5.86 7.15 -1.80
C PHE A 134 -7.10 7.99 -1.57
N SER A 135 -7.03 8.97 -0.68
CA SER A 135 -8.10 9.97 -0.48
C SER A 135 -7.68 11.32 -1.06
N ASN A 136 -8.47 11.87 -1.97
CA ASN A 136 -8.35 13.24 -2.45
C ASN A 136 -9.17 14.17 -1.56
N THR A 137 -8.51 14.90 -0.67
CA THR A 137 -9.17 15.85 0.24
C THR A 137 -9.32 17.25 -0.35
N THR A 138 -9.00 17.43 -1.63
CA THR A 138 -9.02 18.73 -2.29
C THR A 138 -10.31 18.93 -3.12
N PRO A 139 -10.72 20.17 -3.40
CA PRO A 139 -11.85 20.46 -4.28
C PRO A 139 -11.53 20.30 -5.77
N LEU A 140 -10.33 19.81 -6.13
CA LEU A 140 -9.88 19.63 -7.50
C LEU A 140 -9.61 18.13 -7.78
N PRO A 141 -9.72 17.67 -9.06
CA PRO A 141 -9.26 16.33 -9.42
C PRO A 141 -7.78 16.16 -9.14
N ALA A 142 -7.40 15.02 -8.55
CA ALA A 142 -6.01 14.69 -8.18
C ALA A 142 -5.46 13.57 -9.06
N LYS A 143 -4.18 13.68 -9.45
CA LYS A 143 -3.49 12.67 -10.26
C LYS A 143 -2.64 11.77 -9.38
N ILE A 144 -2.74 10.46 -9.63
CA ILE A 144 -1.84 9.44 -9.11
C ILE A 144 -1.11 8.81 -10.29
N TYR A 145 0.21 8.70 -10.21
CA TYR A 145 1.05 8.17 -11.29
C TYR A 145 1.41 6.72 -11.01
N ALA A 146 1.02 5.82 -11.91
CA ALA A 146 1.35 4.41 -11.83
C ALA A 146 2.86 4.16 -11.99
N ASN A 147 3.36 3.08 -11.43
CA ASN A 147 4.77 2.68 -11.41
C ASN A 147 5.71 3.66 -10.69
N GLU A 148 5.17 4.67 -10.01
CA GLU A 148 5.91 5.63 -9.21
C GLU A 148 5.65 5.45 -7.71
N GLY A 149 6.48 6.08 -6.87
CA GLY A 149 6.42 5.95 -5.41
C GLY A 149 5.13 6.52 -4.83
N ALA A 150 4.44 5.73 -4.01
CA ALA A 150 3.16 6.10 -3.41
C ALA A 150 3.18 6.15 -1.88
N ALA A 151 3.90 5.24 -1.24
CA ALA A 151 3.93 5.09 0.20
C ALA A 151 5.26 4.52 0.67
N GLN A 152 5.65 4.85 1.89
CA GLN A 152 6.85 4.32 2.56
C GLN A 152 6.46 3.26 3.58
N PHE A 153 7.13 2.14 3.53
CA PHE A 153 6.98 1.01 4.46
C PHE A 153 8.14 0.99 5.44
N LEU A 154 7.83 1.11 6.73
CA LEU A 154 8.77 1.06 7.85
C LEU A 154 8.69 -0.31 8.50
N PHE A 155 9.83 -0.99 8.64
CA PHE A 155 9.92 -2.34 9.20
C PHE A 155 10.38 -2.26 10.65
N LEU A 156 9.58 -2.81 11.57
CA LEU A 156 9.85 -2.84 13.00
C LEU A 156 10.01 -4.29 13.43
N GLN A 157 11.19 -4.66 13.91
CA GLN A 157 11.44 -6.01 14.39
C GLN A 157 11.05 -6.13 15.87
N GLY A 158 10.23 -7.13 16.21
CA GLY A 158 9.92 -7.50 17.58
C GLY A 158 11.14 -8.08 18.30
N ASN A 159 11.16 -7.99 19.62
CA ASN A 159 12.18 -8.63 20.43
C ASN A 159 12.02 -10.17 20.44
N GLU A 160 10.79 -10.62 20.18
CA GLU A 160 10.38 -12.02 20.10
C GLU A 160 9.39 -12.19 18.95
N PRO A 161 9.30 -13.38 18.33
CA PRO A 161 8.21 -13.70 17.40
C PRO A 161 6.85 -13.63 18.10
N CYS A 162 5.82 -13.19 17.37
CA CYS A 162 4.47 -13.20 17.94
C CYS A 162 3.96 -14.63 18.16
N GLU A 163 3.15 -14.81 19.18
CA GLU A 163 2.51 -16.10 19.49
C GLU A 163 1.52 -16.50 18.40
N VAL A 164 0.69 -15.55 17.93
CA VAL A 164 -0.33 -15.75 16.90
C VAL A 164 -0.13 -14.74 15.78
N SER A 165 0.21 -15.22 14.57
CA SER A 165 0.43 -14.40 13.40
C SER A 165 -0.85 -14.15 12.59
N TYR A 166 -0.75 -13.31 11.55
CA TYR A 166 -1.86 -13.06 10.62
C TYR A 166 -2.25 -14.33 9.85
N ARG A 167 -1.28 -15.18 9.50
CA ARG A 167 -1.51 -16.47 8.86
C ARG A 167 -2.24 -17.44 9.80
N ASP A 168 -1.83 -17.50 11.08
CA ASP A 168 -2.46 -18.35 12.08
C ASP A 168 -3.95 -17.99 12.31
N LYS A 169 -4.28 -16.70 12.23
CA LYS A 169 -5.66 -16.18 12.32
C LYS A 169 -6.50 -16.45 11.08
N ALA A 170 -5.94 -17.01 10.00
CA ALA A 170 -6.57 -17.07 8.67
C ALA A 170 -7.10 -15.70 8.21
N GLY A 171 -6.25 -14.66 8.37
CA GLY A 171 -6.63 -13.26 8.15
C GLY A 171 -7.23 -13.02 6.77
N LYS A 172 -8.32 -12.25 6.70
CA LYS A 172 -9.19 -12.09 5.52
C LYS A 172 -8.50 -11.47 4.28
N TYR A 173 -7.35 -10.84 4.47
CA TYR A 173 -6.56 -10.24 3.38
C TYR A 173 -5.25 -10.98 3.08
N GLN A 174 -5.10 -12.23 3.56
CA GLN A 174 -3.93 -13.05 3.30
C GLN A 174 -3.82 -13.41 1.81
N GLY A 175 -2.64 -13.25 1.22
CA GLY A 175 -2.34 -13.67 -0.15
C GLY A 175 -3.02 -12.84 -1.24
N GLN A 176 -3.48 -11.62 -0.95
CA GLN A 176 -4.18 -10.80 -1.94
C GLN A 176 -3.27 -10.42 -3.13
N ARG A 177 -3.81 -10.50 -4.35
CA ARG A 177 -3.06 -10.26 -5.59
C ARG A 177 -3.54 -9.07 -6.41
N GLY A 178 -4.80 -8.73 -6.35
CA GLY A 178 -5.41 -7.55 -6.98
C GLY A 178 -5.75 -6.46 -5.98
N VAL A 179 -6.48 -5.44 -6.41
CA VAL A 179 -7.11 -4.45 -5.53
C VAL A 179 -8.26 -5.12 -4.81
N THR A 180 -8.14 -5.25 -3.50
CA THR A 180 -9.11 -5.98 -2.68
C THR A 180 -10.11 -5.01 -2.07
N LEU A 181 -11.40 -5.32 -2.20
CA LEU A 181 -12.51 -4.59 -1.59
C LEU A 181 -12.65 -4.94 -0.09
N PRO A 182 -13.42 -4.13 0.68
CA PRO A 182 -13.69 -4.44 2.09
C PRO A 182 -14.28 -5.83 2.26
N LYS A 183 -13.80 -6.58 3.27
CA LYS A 183 -14.32 -7.89 3.69
C LYS A 183 -14.71 -7.81 5.17
N ILE A 184 -15.79 -8.47 5.52
CA ILE A 184 -16.23 -8.63 6.91
C ILE A 184 -15.63 -9.90 7.51
#